data_f5cd43e8f9106ea4691d917a7eb84c95
#
_entry.id   f5cd43e8f9106ea4691d917a7eb84c95
#
_cell.length_a   1.000
_cell.length_b   1.000
_cell.length_c   1.000
_cell.angle_alpha   90.00
_cell.angle_beta   90.00
_cell.angle_gamma   90.00
#
_symmetry.space_group_name_H-M   'P 1'
#
loop_
_entity.id
_entity.type
_entity.pdbx_description
1 polymer ?
#
loop_
_entity_poly.entity_id
_entity_poly.type
_entity_poly.pdbx_seq_one_letter_code
_entity_poly.pdbx_strand_id
1 'polypeptide(L)'
;MKTSAPVHIAPVHVVGGGLAGSEAAWQLLQSGVPVILHEMRPVRKTEAHATDGLAELVCSNSFRSDDATSNAVGVLHAEMRRADSVIMAAADSHQVPAGGALAVDRHGFSAAVEERLRAHPLLEIRREEVTGLPPADWGRTIIATGPLTSPALAEAVRAATGEDSLAFFDAIAPIVHRDSIDFDIAWMQSRYDKPGPGGTGADYVNCPLDRETYEAFIAAIIGGEKTDFKEWEKSTPYFEGCLPIEVMAERGPETLRFGPMKPVGLTDPRTGRSPHAVVQLRQDNASGTLWNMVGFQTKLKYGEQSRIFRMIPGLQNAEFARLGGIHRNTFINSPRVLDGVMRLKAAPHLRFAGQVTGVEGYVESAAMGLLAGRFAAAEALGQEIVLPPATTAMGALLAHITGAANPETFQPMNVNFGLFAPLEGKIRKNERKQVMARRALEDIAAWADARPVAA
;
A
#
# COMPACT_ATOMS: atom_id res chain seq x y z
N MET A 1 31.97 -8.82 -40.77
CA MET A 1 31.00 -8.48 -39.73
C MET A 1 31.81 -8.17 -38.46
N LYS A 2 31.81 -6.90 -38.01
CA LYS A 2 32.42 -6.56 -36.72
C LYS A 2 31.45 -7.03 -35.63
N THR A 3 31.78 -8.08 -34.92
CA THR A 3 31.12 -8.43 -33.67
C THR A 3 31.39 -7.30 -32.71
N SER A 4 30.37 -6.43 -32.47
CA SER A 4 30.43 -5.49 -31.35
C SER A 4 30.63 -6.28 -30.06
N ALA A 5 31.63 -5.92 -29.26
CA ALA A 5 31.76 -6.48 -27.93
C ALA A 5 30.44 -6.29 -27.17
N PRO A 6 30.00 -7.27 -26.35
CA PRO A 6 28.80 -7.11 -25.56
C PRO A 6 28.93 -5.83 -24.71
N VAL A 7 27.96 -4.93 -24.84
CA VAL A 7 27.90 -3.71 -24.02
C VAL A 7 27.75 -4.16 -22.58
N HIS A 8 28.77 -3.94 -21.75
CA HIS A 8 28.71 -4.26 -20.33
C HIS A 8 27.81 -3.22 -19.63
N ILE A 9 26.58 -3.63 -19.33
CA ILE A 9 25.61 -2.79 -18.59
C ILE A 9 25.98 -2.86 -17.11
N ALA A 10 26.32 -1.72 -16.51
CA ALA A 10 26.58 -1.62 -15.08
C ALA A 10 25.29 -1.91 -14.28
N PRO A 11 25.37 -2.64 -13.15
CA PRO A 11 24.21 -2.94 -12.35
C PRO A 11 23.56 -1.66 -11.80
N VAL A 12 22.24 -1.70 -11.66
CA VAL A 12 21.48 -0.68 -10.93
C VAL A 12 21.26 -1.17 -9.50
N HIS A 13 21.59 -0.34 -8.52
CA HIS A 13 21.36 -0.63 -7.13
C HIS A 13 19.93 -0.27 -6.73
N VAL A 14 19.26 -1.17 -5.98
CA VAL A 14 17.94 -0.94 -5.40
C VAL A 14 18.05 -1.11 -3.90
N VAL A 15 17.74 -0.08 -3.13
CA VAL A 15 17.82 -0.08 -1.67
C VAL A 15 16.41 -0.23 -1.09
N GLY A 16 16.15 -1.36 -0.44
CA GLY A 16 14.87 -1.77 0.12
C GLY A 16 14.14 -2.81 -0.74
N GLY A 17 13.89 -3.99 -0.17
CA GLY A 17 13.20 -5.12 -0.81
C GLY A 17 11.69 -5.16 -0.52
N GLY A 18 11.06 -4.01 -0.21
CA GLY A 18 9.61 -3.88 -0.07
C GLY A 18 8.89 -3.91 -1.43
N LEU A 19 7.58 -3.56 -1.45
CA LEU A 19 6.77 -3.58 -2.68
C LEU A 19 7.40 -2.76 -3.82
N ALA A 20 7.80 -1.52 -3.53
CA ALA A 20 8.38 -0.63 -4.53
C ALA A 20 9.75 -1.10 -5.04
N GLY A 21 10.62 -1.56 -4.15
CA GLY A 21 11.94 -2.04 -4.55
C GLY A 21 11.89 -3.37 -5.29
N SER A 22 11.04 -4.29 -4.89
CA SER A 22 10.80 -5.55 -5.60
C SER A 22 10.25 -5.31 -7.01
N GLU A 23 9.31 -4.38 -7.15
CA GLU A 23 8.75 -4.00 -8.45
C GLU A 23 9.81 -3.31 -9.33
N ALA A 24 10.60 -2.38 -8.76
CA ALA A 24 11.67 -1.69 -9.50
C ALA A 24 12.75 -2.68 -9.99
N ALA A 25 13.17 -3.61 -9.11
CA ALA A 25 14.11 -4.67 -9.47
C ALA A 25 13.55 -5.52 -10.62
N TRP A 26 12.28 -5.94 -10.56
CA TRP A 26 11.65 -6.71 -11.61
C TRP A 26 11.65 -6.00 -12.96
N GLN A 27 11.28 -4.72 -13.02
CA GLN A 27 11.25 -3.96 -14.27
C GLN A 27 12.66 -3.79 -14.89
N LEU A 28 13.68 -3.59 -14.06
CA LEU A 28 15.08 -3.57 -14.48
C LEU A 28 15.50 -4.92 -15.09
N LEU A 29 15.23 -6.02 -14.38
CA LEU A 29 15.56 -7.36 -14.80
C LEU A 29 14.88 -7.73 -16.13
N GLN A 30 13.58 -7.41 -16.27
CA GLN A 30 12.82 -7.63 -17.50
C GLN A 30 13.33 -6.79 -18.67
N SER A 31 14.08 -5.71 -18.41
CA SER A 31 14.75 -4.88 -19.40
C SER A 31 16.16 -5.36 -19.74
N GLY A 32 16.63 -6.46 -19.12
CA GLY A 32 17.98 -7.00 -19.29
C GLY A 32 19.07 -6.23 -18.53
N VAL A 33 18.70 -5.41 -17.54
CA VAL A 33 19.62 -4.64 -16.71
C VAL A 33 19.95 -5.41 -15.42
N PRO A 34 21.23 -5.64 -15.09
CA PRO A 34 21.63 -6.29 -13.84
C PRO A 34 21.20 -5.46 -12.62
N VAL A 35 20.82 -6.13 -11.53
CA VAL A 35 20.33 -5.51 -10.30
C VAL A 35 21.07 -6.03 -9.08
N ILE A 36 21.48 -5.11 -8.20
CA ILE A 36 21.90 -5.40 -6.83
C ILE A 36 20.84 -4.86 -5.88
N LEU A 37 20.07 -5.77 -5.26
CA LEU A 37 19.00 -5.43 -4.33
C LEU A 37 19.54 -5.53 -2.89
N HIS A 38 19.54 -4.41 -2.17
CA HIS A 38 19.93 -4.32 -0.77
C HIS A 38 18.68 -4.38 0.12
N GLU A 39 18.61 -5.39 0.97
CA GLU A 39 17.53 -5.57 1.95
C GLU A 39 18.12 -5.71 3.35
N MET A 40 17.72 -4.84 4.26
CA MET A 40 18.31 -4.81 5.60
C MET A 40 17.92 -6.00 6.49
N ARG A 41 16.79 -6.67 6.24
CA ARG A 41 16.40 -7.86 7.00
C ARG A 41 17.14 -9.11 6.51
N PRO A 42 17.57 -9.99 7.39
CA PRO A 42 17.36 -10.05 8.84
C PRO A 42 18.37 -9.26 9.68
N VAL A 43 19.38 -8.61 9.08
CA VAL A 43 20.46 -7.92 9.80
C VAL A 43 19.89 -6.82 10.72
N ARG A 44 18.95 -6.04 10.17
CA ARG A 44 18.17 -5.06 10.93
C ARG A 44 16.68 -5.29 10.74
N LYS A 45 15.98 -5.52 11.82
CA LYS A 45 14.51 -5.67 11.84
C LYS A 45 13.83 -4.32 12.03
N THR A 46 12.56 -4.23 11.62
CA THR A 46 11.66 -3.11 11.95
C THR A 46 10.57 -3.61 12.88
N GLU A 47 9.86 -2.68 13.50
CA GLU A 47 8.75 -3.02 14.41
C GLU A 47 7.52 -3.60 13.68
N ALA A 48 7.38 -3.32 12.38
CA ALA A 48 6.21 -3.72 11.59
C ALA A 48 6.38 -5.05 10.85
N HIS A 49 7.61 -5.41 10.46
CA HIS A 49 7.88 -6.63 9.71
C HIS A 49 7.99 -7.84 10.64
N ALA A 50 7.35 -8.93 10.25
CA ALA A 50 7.37 -10.20 10.98
C ALA A 50 8.34 -11.23 10.37
N THR A 51 8.65 -11.09 9.06
CA THR A 51 9.46 -12.03 8.29
C THR A 51 10.68 -11.33 7.67
N ASP A 52 11.57 -12.13 7.06
CA ASP A 52 12.71 -11.64 6.29
C ASP A 52 12.43 -11.64 4.77
N GLY A 53 11.20 -12.00 4.37
CA GLY A 53 10.75 -12.09 2.98
C GLY A 53 10.68 -10.74 2.27
N LEU A 54 10.82 -10.75 0.94
CA LEU A 54 10.62 -9.54 0.12
C LEU A 54 9.12 -9.21 0.00
N ALA A 55 8.80 -7.95 -0.28
CA ALA A 55 7.44 -7.46 -0.50
C ALA A 55 6.44 -7.85 0.61
N GLU A 56 6.87 -7.92 1.87
CA GLU A 56 6.00 -8.25 3.00
C GLU A 56 4.90 -7.19 3.20
N LEU A 57 3.65 -7.65 3.37
CA LEU A 57 2.50 -6.79 3.65
C LEU A 57 2.33 -6.61 5.16
N VAL A 58 2.73 -5.47 5.70
CA VAL A 58 2.82 -5.23 7.15
C VAL A 58 1.52 -4.81 7.83
N CYS A 59 0.68 -4.01 7.16
CA CYS A 59 -0.54 -3.43 7.73
C CYS A 59 -1.78 -4.29 7.42
N SER A 60 -2.12 -4.40 6.15
CA SER A 60 -3.32 -5.08 5.61
C SER A 60 -2.89 -6.12 4.58
N ASN A 61 -3.79 -7.05 4.23
CA ASN A 61 -3.59 -7.95 3.11
C ASN A 61 -4.37 -7.51 1.87
N SER A 62 -4.93 -6.30 1.87
CA SER A 62 -5.78 -5.78 0.80
C SER A 62 -5.08 -4.73 -0.04
N PHE A 63 -5.19 -4.89 -1.34
CA PHE A 63 -4.85 -3.88 -2.35
C PHE A 63 -6.03 -2.96 -2.69
N ARG A 64 -7.11 -3.00 -1.89
CA ARG A 64 -8.36 -2.23 -2.08
C ARG A 64 -9.18 -2.72 -3.28
N SER A 65 -10.04 -1.85 -3.82
CA SER A 65 -10.97 -2.20 -4.91
C SER A 65 -10.26 -2.60 -6.20
N ASP A 66 -10.68 -3.69 -6.84
CA ASP A 66 -10.19 -4.16 -8.14
C ASP A 66 -11.12 -3.75 -9.31
N ASP A 67 -12.06 -2.86 -9.08
CA ASP A 67 -12.94 -2.31 -10.13
C ASP A 67 -12.23 -1.27 -10.99
N ALA A 68 -11.72 -1.70 -12.13
CA ALA A 68 -11.07 -0.83 -13.12
C ALA A 68 -12.05 0.06 -13.91
N THR A 69 -13.35 -0.08 -13.72
CA THR A 69 -14.36 0.67 -14.50
C THR A 69 -14.78 1.97 -13.82
N SER A 70 -14.73 2.04 -12.50
CA SER A 70 -15.24 3.20 -11.74
C SER A 70 -14.41 3.59 -10.52
N ASN A 71 -13.31 2.88 -10.25
CA ASN A 71 -12.44 3.13 -9.11
C ASN A 71 -11.00 3.39 -9.55
N ALA A 72 -10.39 4.49 -9.12
CA ALA A 72 -9.05 4.89 -9.53
C ALA A 72 -7.97 3.86 -9.15
N VAL A 73 -8.11 3.18 -8.00
CA VAL A 73 -7.15 2.12 -7.62
C VAL A 73 -7.31 0.89 -8.50
N GLY A 74 -8.52 0.52 -8.89
CA GLY A 74 -8.74 -0.57 -9.86
C GLY A 74 -8.17 -0.24 -11.25
N VAL A 75 -8.24 1.02 -11.67
CA VAL A 75 -7.55 1.51 -12.88
C VAL A 75 -6.04 1.32 -12.73
N LEU A 76 -5.46 1.70 -11.59
CA LEU A 76 -4.03 1.51 -11.33
C LEU A 76 -3.61 0.04 -11.37
N HIS A 77 -4.44 -0.87 -10.81
CA HIS A 77 -4.21 -2.32 -10.92
C HIS A 77 -4.14 -2.77 -12.38
N ALA A 78 -5.10 -2.35 -13.19
CA ALA A 78 -5.15 -2.72 -14.61
C ALA A 78 -3.96 -2.16 -15.40
N GLU A 79 -3.54 -0.92 -15.12
CA GLU A 79 -2.35 -0.31 -15.72
C GLU A 79 -1.08 -1.10 -15.37
N MET A 80 -0.91 -1.47 -14.08
CA MET A 80 0.25 -2.24 -13.62
C MET A 80 0.25 -3.67 -14.20
N ARG A 81 -0.92 -4.32 -14.29
CA ARG A 81 -1.04 -5.64 -14.96
C ARG A 81 -0.59 -5.54 -16.42
N ARG A 82 -1.02 -4.50 -17.13
CA ARG A 82 -0.60 -4.26 -18.52
C ARG A 82 0.90 -4.02 -18.64
N ALA A 83 1.53 -3.45 -17.63
CA ALA A 83 2.96 -3.16 -17.58
C ALA A 83 3.82 -4.31 -17.03
N ASP A 84 3.30 -5.54 -16.93
CA ASP A 84 3.98 -6.75 -16.41
C ASP A 84 4.48 -6.59 -14.97
N SER A 85 3.66 -6.05 -14.08
CA SER A 85 3.98 -5.92 -12.66
C SER A 85 4.12 -7.27 -11.97
N VAL A 86 5.26 -7.51 -11.31
CA VAL A 86 5.46 -8.71 -10.48
C VAL A 86 4.53 -8.70 -9.27
N ILE A 87 4.26 -7.51 -8.70
CA ILE A 87 3.37 -7.34 -7.55
C ILE A 87 1.94 -7.72 -7.92
N MET A 88 1.43 -7.25 -9.07
CA MET A 88 0.08 -7.61 -9.50
C MET A 88 -0.03 -9.09 -9.89
N ALA A 89 0.97 -9.65 -10.56
CA ALA A 89 0.98 -11.06 -10.93
C ALA A 89 1.01 -12.00 -9.70
N ALA A 90 1.76 -11.61 -8.65
CA ALA A 90 1.76 -12.35 -7.38
C ALA A 90 0.42 -12.18 -6.63
N ALA A 91 -0.16 -10.98 -6.65
CA ALA A 91 -1.46 -10.72 -6.04
C ALA A 91 -2.57 -11.55 -6.71
N ASP A 92 -2.62 -11.58 -8.04
CA ASP A 92 -3.61 -12.33 -8.80
C ASP A 92 -3.53 -13.85 -8.56
N SER A 93 -2.33 -14.38 -8.32
CA SER A 93 -2.12 -15.82 -8.04
C SER A 93 -2.37 -16.23 -6.59
N HIS A 94 -2.49 -15.28 -5.66
CA HIS A 94 -2.64 -15.55 -4.22
C HIS A 94 -3.88 -14.83 -3.63
N GLN A 95 -4.93 -14.65 -4.43
CA GLN A 95 -6.16 -14.01 -4.00
C GLN A 95 -6.87 -14.81 -2.89
N VAL A 96 -7.45 -14.08 -1.95
CA VAL A 96 -8.41 -14.61 -0.98
C VAL A 96 -9.74 -13.87 -1.11
N PRO A 97 -10.89 -14.51 -0.81
CA PRO A 97 -12.21 -13.89 -0.93
C PRO A 97 -12.32 -12.59 -0.12
N ALA A 98 -12.68 -11.48 -0.78
CA ALA A 98 -12.80 -10.16 -0.15
C ALA A 98 -13.79 -9.23 -0.87
N GLY A 99 -14.91 -9.75 -1.35
CA GLY A 99 -15.89 -8.98 -2.12
C GLY A 99 -15.23 -8.26 -3.30
N GLY A 100 -15.57 -7.00 -3.55
CA GLY A 100 -14.99 -6.21 -4.65
C GLY A 100 -13.53 -5.74 -4.43
N ALA A 101 -12.85 -6.18 -3.37
CA ALA A 101 -11.45 -5.85 -3.11
C ALA A 101 -10.53 -6.99 -3.57
N LEU A 102 -9.33 -6.63 -4.03
CA LEU A 102 -8.23 -7.57 -4.20
C LEU A 102 -7.54 -7.75 -2.84
N ALA A 103 -7.70 -8.90 -2.23
CA ALA A 103 -6.98 -9.28 -1.01
C ALA A 103 -6.20 -10.57 -1.26
N VAL A 104 -5.12 -10.78 -0.53
CA VAL A 104 -4.20 -11.88 -0.77
C VAL A 104 -3.83 -12.64 0.49
N ASP A 105 -3.42 -13.90 0.34
CA ASP A 105 -2.64 -14.59 1.34
C ASP A 105 -1.27 -13.93 1.45
N ARG A 106 -0.94 -13.36 2.62
CA ARG A 106 0.28 -12.54 2.80
C ARG A 106 1.56 -13.34 2.55
N HIS A 107 1.59 -14.56 3.05
CA HIS A 107 2.81 -15.39 2.98
C HIS A 107 3.01 -15.92 1.56
N GLY A 108 1.96 -16.43 0.93
CA GLY A 108 2.01 -16.89 -0.45
C GLY A 108 2.37 -15.77 -1.42
N PHE A 109 1.79 -14.59 -1.24
CA PHE A 109 2.12 -13.40 -2.03
C PHE A 109 3.60 -13.01 -1.93
N SER A 110 4.13 -12.84 -0.71
CA SER A 110 5.53 -12.46 -0.47
C SER A 110 6.48 -13.52 -1.04
N ALA A 111 6.20 -14.81 -0.79
CA ALA A 111 6.99 -15.91 -1.32
C ALA A 111 7.03 -15.92 -2.85
N ALA A 112 5.90 -15.71 -3.53
CA ALA A 112 5.82 -15.67 -4.99
C ALA A 112 6.61 -14.51 -5.60
N VAL A 113 6.61 -13.33 -4.97
CA VAL A 113 7.44 -12.20 -5.40
C VAL A 113 8.92 -12.54 -5.26
N GLU A 114 9.34 -13.05 -4.09
CA GLU A 114 10.73 -13.38 -3.83
C GLU A 114 11.23 -14.52 -4.76
N GLU A 115 10.43 -15.54 -4.99
CA GLU A 115 10.76 -16.66 -5.89
C GLU A 115 10.99 -16.17 -7.33
N ARG A 116 10.09 -15.33 -7.86
CA ARG A 116 10.24 -14.79 -9.22
C ARG A 116 11.49 -13.92 -9.37
N LEU A 117 11.79 -13.10 -8.37
CA LEU A 117 13.00 -12.29 -8.39
C LEU A 117 14.25 -13.14 -8.32
N ARG A 118 14.33 -14.11 -7.39
CA ARG A 118 15.49 -14.99 -7.21
C ARG A 118 15.76 -15.92 -8.41
N ALA A 119 14.73 -16.25 -9.16
CA ALA A 119 14.87 -17.06 -10.38
C ALA A 119 15.60 -16.29 -11.52
N HIS A 120 15.74 -14.97 -11.42
CA HIS A 120 16.34 -14.17 -12.49
C HIS A 120 17.87 -14.13 -12.38
N PRO A 121 18.63 -14.52 -13.44
CA PRO A 121 20.09 -14.68 -13.36
C PRO A 121 20.86 -13.36 -13.22
N LEU A 122 20.22 -12.20 -13.50
CA LEU A 122 20.82 -10.87 -13.38
C LEU A 122 20.57 -10.21 -11.99
N LEU A 123 20.00 -10.93 -11.02
CA LEU A 123 19.74 -10.42 -9.69
C LEU A 123 20.79 -10.90 -8.68
N GLU A 124 21.38 -9.97 -7.96
CA GLU A 124 22.10 -10.19 -6.72
C GLU A 124 21.32 -9.59 -5.55
N ILE A 125 21.09 -10.36 -4.49
CA ILE A 125 20.46 -9.86 -3.25
C ILE A 125 21.52 -9.78 -2.16
N ARG A 126 21.71 -8.58 -1.60
CA ARG A 126 22.58 -8.32 -0.45
C ARG A 126 21.74 -8.06 0.78
N ARG A 127 21.92 -8.90 1.80
CA ARG A 127 21.25 -8.76 3.09
C ARG A 127 22.12 -7.89 4.00
N GLU A 128 21.95 -6.56 3.85
CA GLU A 128 22.74 -5.55 4.56
C GLU A 128 21.95 -4.25 4.76
N GLU A 129 22.27 -3.49 5.80
CA GLU A 129 21.74 -2.14 6.01
C GLU A 129 22.60 -1.12 5.24
N VAL A 130 21.96 -0.31 4.42
CA VAL A 130 22.58 0.88 3.81
C VAL A 130 22.42 2.05 4.78
N THR A 131 23.48 2.41 5.47
CA THR A 131 23.45 3.38 6.59
C THR A 131 23.64 4.84 6.20
N GLY A 132 23.88 5.13 4.93
CA GLY A 132 24.09 6.49 4.41
C GLY A 132 23.56 6.62 3.00
N LEU A 133 23.70 7.80 2.39
CA LEU A 133 23.40 7.95 0.98
C LEU A 133 24.32 7.05 0.16
N PRO A 134 23.76 6.26 -0.78
CA PRO A 134 24.56 5.49 -1.72
C PRO A 134 25.57 6.40 -2.43
N PRO A 135 26.86 6.02 -2.47
CA PRO A 135 27.89 6.85 -3.08
C PRO A 135 27.77 6.88 -4.61
N ALA A 136 28.31 7.93 -5.24
CA ALA A 136 28.18 8.14 -6.68
C ALA A 136 28.83 7.03 -7.53
N ASP A 137 29.82 6.31 -6.99
CA ASP A 137 30.48 5.19 -7.67
C ASP A 137 29.60 3.91 -7.76
N TRP A 138 28.52 3.82 -6.99
CA TRP A 138 27.47 2.82 -7.23
C TRP A 138 26.72 3.07 -8.54
N GLY A 139 26.85 4.27 -9.09
CA GLY A 139 26.08 4.66 -10.26
C GLY A 139 24.60 4.84 -9.97
N ARG A 140 23.74 4.40 -10.88
CA ARG A 140 22.28 4.57 -10.73
C ARG A 140 21.77 3.77 -9.56
N THR A 141 21.07 4.46 -8.65
CA THR A 141 20.53 3.82 -7.44
C THR A 141 19.10 4.26 -7.19
N ILE A 142 18.23 3.30 -6.88
CA ILE A 142 16.83 3.53 -6.51
C ILE A 142 16.69 3.33 -5.00
N ILE A 143 16.25 4.35 -4.27
CA ILE A 143 15.93 4.30 -2.85
C ILE A 143 14.44 4.01 -2.71
N ALA A 144 14.08 2.80 -2.29
CA ALA A 144 12.73 2.26 -2.19
C ALA A 144 12.44 1.68 -0.79
N THR A 145 12.96 2.35 0.24
CA THR A 145 12.97 1.87 1.63
C THR A 145 11.62 1.99 2.35
N GLY A 146 10.62 2.56 1.66
CA GLY A 146 9.27 2.72 2.22
C GLY A 146 9.22 3.66 3.42
N PRO A 147 8.18 3.54 4.26
CA PRO A 147 7.93 4.45 5.37
C PRO A 147 8.82 4.18 6.60
N LEU A 148 9.42 2.99 6.67
CA LEU A 148 10.25 2.52 7.79
C LEU A 148 11.75 2.51 7.42
N THR A 149 12.18 3.53 6.70
CA THR A 149 13.59 3.77 6.38
C THR A 149 14.45 3.78 7.66
N SER A 150 15.62 3.14 7.62
CA SER A 150 16.51 3.11 8.78
C SER A 150 16.88 4.53 9.23
N PRO A 151 17.04 4.79 10.53
CA PRO A 151 17.34 6.12 11.02
C PRO A 151 18.61 6.73 10.41
N ALA A 152 19.64 5.92 10.17
CA ALA A 152 20.89 6.39 9.59
C ALA A 152 20.71 6.88 8.14
N LEU A 153 19.98 6.12 7.31
CA LEU A 153 19.69 6.53 5.94
C LEU A 153 18.71 7.72 5.91
N ALA A 154 17.70 7.73 6.78
CA ALA A 154 16.75 8.84 6.87
C ALA A 154 17.47 10.17 7.22
N GLU A 155 18.42 10.14 8.15
CA GLU A 155 19.24 11.30 8.50
C GLU A 155 20.12 11.73 7.35
N ALA A 156 20.73 10.79 6.63
CA ALA A 156 21.57 11.11 5.46
C ALA A 156 20.74 11.76 4.32
N VAL A 157 19.51 11.30 4.11
CA VAL A 157 18.57 11.91 3.15
C VAL A 157 18.20 13.33 3.59
N ARG A 158 17.87 13.52 4.88
CA ARG A 158 17.57 14.84 5.45
C ARG A 158 18.74 15.82 5.24
N ALA A 159 19.95 15.39 5.57
CA ALA A 159 21.15 16.22 5.39
C ALA A 159 21.39 16.63 3.92
N ALA A 160 21.12 15.74 2.97
CA ALA A 160 21.30 16.00 1.54
C ALA A 160 20.20 16.87 0.93
N THR A 161 19.00 16.81 1.44
CA THR A 161 17.88 17.61 0.93
C THR A 161 17.76 18.97 1.58
N GLY A 162 18.33 19.15 2.77
CA GLY A 162 18.14 20.35 3.60
C GLY A 162 16.71 20.51 4.13
N GLU A 163 15.87 19.49 3.93
CA GLU A 163 14.47 19.46 4.34
C GLU A 163 14.28 18.56 5.57
N ASP A 164 13.47 19.01 6.53
CA ASP A 164 13.03 18.12 7.60
C ASP A 164 12.17 17.00 7.02
N SER A 165 12.42 15.78 7.48
CA SER A 165 11.58 14.63 7.10
C SER A 165 10.15 14.89 7.56
N LEU A 166 9.22 14.88 6.62
CA LEU A 166 7.80 14.90 6.94
C LEU A 166 7.41 13.54 7.54
N ALA A 167 6.46 13.54 8.44
CA ALA A 167 6.00 12.32 9.08
C ALA A 167 4.50 12.32 9.29
N PHE A 168 3.94 11.11 9.34
CA PHE A 168 2.56 10.86 9.73
C PHE A 168 2.48 9.56 10.53
N PHE A 169 1.43 9.42 11.33
CA PHE A 169 1.13 8.16 11.98
C PHE A 169 0.20 7.30 11.14
N ASP A 170 0.56 6.02 11.03
CA ASP A 170 -0.26 4.96 10.48
C ASP A 170 -0.54 3.92 11.55
N ALA A 171 -1.71 3.31 11.51
CA ALA A 171 -2.11 2.33 12.51
C ALA A 171 -2.50 0.99 11.85
N ILE A 172 -2.26 -0.09 12.58
CA ILE A 172 -2.51 -1.47 12.15
C ILE A 172 -3.75 -2.00 12.87
N ALA A 173 -4.59 -2.74 12.15
CA ALA A 173 -5.75 -3.42 12.68
C ALA A 173 -5.41 -4.82 13.23
N PRO A 174 -6.15 -5.32 14.25
CA PRO A 174 -5.98 -6.66 14.77
C PRO A 174 -6.38 -7.76 13.79
N ILE A 175 -5.80 -8.95 14.02
CA ILE A 175 -6.14 -10.20 13.32
C ILE A 175 -6.65 -11.20 14.36
N VAL A 176 -7.79 -11.84 14.07
CA VAL A 176 -8.49 -12.78 14.95
C VAL A 176 -8.42 -14.20 14.38
N HIS A 177 -8.24 -15.20 15.23
CA HIS A 177 -8.38 -16.61 14.86
C HIS A 177 -9.85 -16.96 14.60
N ARG A 178 -10.12 -17.65 13.48
CA ARG A 178 -11.47 -18.01 13.04
C ARG A 178 -12.25 -18.84 14.05
N ASP A 179 -11.59 -19.81 14.67
CA ASP A 179 -12.17 -20.76 15.63
C ASP A 179 -12.58 -20.10 16.96
N SER A 180 -12.12 -18.87 17.22
CA SER A 180 -12.51 -18.05 18.35
C SER A 180 -13.70 -17.12 18.06
N ILE A 181 -14.22 -17.12 16.83
CA ILE A 181 -15.40 -16.33 16.42
C ILE A 181 -16.66 -17.15 16.65
N ASP A 182 -17.63 -16.58 17.34
CA ASP A 182 -18.94 -17.20 17.56
C ASP A 182 -19.86 -17.00 16.35
N PHE A 183 -20.00 -18.05 15.52
CA PHE A 183 -20.85 -18.05 14.34
C PHE A 183 -22.34 -18.28 14.64
N ASP A 184 -22.75 -18.51 15.89
CA ASP A 184 -24.15 -18.41 16.29
C ASP A 184 -24.63 -16.96 16.34
N ILE A 185 -23.68 -16.02 16.47
CA ILE A 185 -23.89 -14.57 16.49
C ILE A 185 -23.44 -13.92 15.18
N ALA A 186 -22.23 -14.19 14.75
CA ALA A 186 -21.66 -13.63 13.51
C ALA A 186 -22.16 -14.39 12.27
N TRP A 187 -22.17 -13.74 11.11
CA TRP A 187 -22.56 -14.40 9.85
C TRP A 187 -21.67 -13.98 8.68
N MET A 188 -21.69 -14.78 7.61
CA MET A 188 -20.95 -14.52 6.38
C MET A 188 -21.81 -13.76 5.37
N GLN A 189 -21.36 -12.57 4.94
CA GLN A 189 -22.00 -11.78 3.88
C GLN A 189 -21.06 -10.70 3.36
N SER A 190 -21.00 -10.52 2.04
CA SER A 190 -20.45 -9.31 1.43
C SER A 190 -21.53 -8.23 1.32
N ARG A 191 -21.13 -6.94 1.31
CA ARG A 191 -22.11 -5.85 1.15
C ARG A 191 -22.84 -5.97 -0.18
N TYR A 192 -24.18 -5.91 -0.11
CA TYR A 192 -25.08 -6.07 -1.25
C TYR A 192 -24.91 -7.43 -1.96
N ASP A 193 -24.42 -8.45 -1.24
CA ASP A 193 -24.15 -9.80 -1.74
C ASP A 193 -23.26 -9.84 -3.00
N LYS A 194 -22.40 -8.81 -3.15
CA LYS A 194 -21.52 -8.69 -4.30
C LYS A 194 -20.38 -9.70 -4.20
N PRO A 195 -20.26 -10.64 -5.14
CA PRO A 195 -19.06 -11.44 -5.28
C PRO A 195 -17.90 -10.56 -5.79
N GLY A 196 -16.72 -10.80 -5.30
CA GLY A 196 -15.49 -10.21 -5.82
C GLY A 196 -14.62 -11.24 -6.50
N PRO A 197 -13.41 -10.89 -6.93
CA PRO A 197 -12.44 -11.84 -7.44
C PRO A 197 -12.25 -13.00 -6.47
N GLY A 198 -12.49 -14.25 -6.92
CA GLY A 198 -12.40 -15.45 -6.09
C GLY A 198 -13.47 -15.59 -5.00
N GLY A 199 -14.44 -14.68 -4.90
CA GLY A 199 -15.46 -14.65 -3.85
C GLY A 199 -16.81 -15.19 -4.29
N THR A 200 -17.71 -15.37 -3.29
CA THR A 200 -19.05 -15.94 -3.47
C THR A 200 -20.18 -14.94 -3.16
N GLY A 201 -19.85 -13.74 -2.67
CA GLY A 201 -20.81 -12.79 -2.09
C GLY A 201 -21.01 -12.98 -0.58
N ALA A 202 -20.37 -13.98 0.01
CA ALA A 202 -20.37 -14.26 1.45
C ALA A 202 -18.92 -14.23 2.00
N ASP A 203 -18.16 -13.16 1.69
CA ASP A 203 -16.71 -13.15 1.85
C ASP A 203 -16.24 -12.45 3.13
N TYR A 204 -17.16 -11.86 3.91
CA TYR A 204 -16.83 -11.18 5.18
C TYR A 204 -17.59 -11.81 6.34
N VAL A 205 -16.92 -11.95 7.47
CA VAL A 205 -17.59 -12.18 8.75
C VAL A 205 -18.16 -10.86 9.24
N ASN A 206 -19.42 -10.86 9.67
CA ASN A 206 -20.13 -9.69 10.15
C ASN A 206 -20.57 -9.91 11.60
N CYS A 207 -20.15 -9.03 12.50
CA CYS A 207 -20.49 -9.03 13.91
C CYS A 207 -21.47 -7.89 14.18
N PRO A 208 -22.74 -8.16 14.55
CA PRO A 208 -23.77 -7.14 14.70
C PRO A 208 -23.67 -6.44 16.06
N LEU A 209 -23.99 -5.17 16.11
CA LEU A 209 -24.21 -4.42 17.35
C LEU A 209 -25.62 -3.80 17.29
N ASP A 210 -26.35 -3.94 18.39
CA ASP A 210 -27.51 -3.09 18.64
C ASP A 210 -27.07 -1.71 19.14
N ARG A 211 -28.00 -0.81 19.40
CA ARG A 211 -27.68 0.57 19.81
C ARG A 211 -26.98 0.61 21.15
N GLU A 212 -27.44 -0.14 22.14
CA GLU A 212 -26.91 -0.11 23.50
C GLU A 212 -25.46 -0.63 23.52
N THR A 213 -25.20 -1.75 22.87
CA THR A 213 -23.86 -2.34 22.72
C THR A 213 -22.93 -1.40 21.96
N TYR A 214 -23.43 -0.77 20.89
CA TYR A 214 -22.66 0.21 20.13
C TYR A 214 -22.25 1.41 20.96
N GLU A 215 -23.18 2.03 21.70
CA GLU A 215 -22.90 3.20 22.55
C GLU A 215 -21.91 2.84 23.68
N ALA A 216 -22.05 1.67 24.30
CA ALA A 216 -21.12 1.17 25.31
C ALA A 216 -19.72 0.92 24.71
N PHE A 217 -19.65 0.38 23.48
CA PHE A 217 -18.42 0.14 22.76
C PHE A 217 -17.70 1.45 22.40
N ILE A 218 -18.43 2.47 21.92
CA ILE A 218 -17.87 3.81 21.63
C ILE A 218 -17.29 4.43 22.91
N ALA A 219 -18.03 4.38 24.03
CA ALA A 219 -17.55 4.88 25.30
C ALA A 219 -16.27 4.17 25.76
N ALA A 220 -16.21 2.84 25.59
CA ALA A 220 -15.03 2.05 25.96
C ALA A 220 -13.80 2.38 25.08
N ILE A 221 -13.97 2.57 23.77
CA ILE A 221 -12.90 2.99 22.85
C ILE A 221 -12.34 4.35 23.24
N ILE A 222 -13.22 5.33 23.50
CA ILE A 222 -12.82 6.70 23.87
C ILE A 222 -12.11 6.69 25.22
N GLY A 223 -12.62 5.95 26.19
CA GLY A 223 -12.07 5.86 27.57
C GLY A 223 -10.88 4.92 27.73
N GLY A 224 -10.60 4.07 26.76
CA GLY A 224 -9.51 3.08 26.82
C GLY A 224 -8.13 3.72 26.88
N GLU A 225 -7.19 3.06 27.56
CA GLU A 225 -5.81 3.52 27.60
C GLU A 225 -5.14 3.42 26.23
N LYS A 226 -4.47 4.49 25.84
CA LYS A 226 -3.82 4.64 24.54
C LYS A 226 -2.30 4.63 24.70
N THR A 227 -1.58 4.30 23.61
CA THR A 227 -0.13 4.43 23.54
C THR A 227 0.27 5.89 23.72
N ASP A 228 1.19 6.16 24.63
CA ASP A 228 1.73 7.48 24.86
C ASP A 228 2.72 7.86 23.76
N PHE A 229 2.55 9.06 23.21
CA PHE A 229 3.50 9.65 22.28
C PHE A 229 4.56 10.46 23.02
N LYS A 230 5.79 10.44 22.50
CA LYS A 230 6.82 11.37 22.93
C LYS A 230 6.37 12.82 22.64
N GLU A 231 6.87 13.77 23.42
CA GLU A 231 6.41 15.18 23.32
C GLU A 231 6.53 15.74 21.89
N TRP A 232 7.63 15.42 21.21
CA TRP A 232 7.88 15.85 19.82
C TRP A 232 7.02 15.11 18.77
N GLU A 233 6.39 14.01 19.13
CA GLU A 233 5.49 13.24 18.25
C GLU A 233 4.05 13.74 18.30
N LYS A 234 3.66 14.46 19.35
CA LYS A 234 2.27 14.92 19.55
C LYS A 234 1.73 15.82 18.45
N SER A 235 2.62 16.52 17.73
CA SER A 235 2.26 17.37 16.58
C SER A 235 2.23 16.61 15.25
N THR A 236 2.63 15.34 15.21
CA THR A 236 2.64 14.54 13.98
C THR A 236 1.21 14.18 13.57
N PRO A 237 0.76 14.51 12.34
CA PRO A 237 -0.60 14.20 11.91
C PRO A 237 -0.79 12.70 11.68
N TYR A 238 -2.05 12.24 11.77
CA TYR A 238 -2.44 10.93 11.27
C TYR A 238 -2.75 11.00 9.78
N PHE A 239 -2.48 9.90 9.08
CA PHE A 239 -3.00 9.74 7.72
C PHE A 239 -4.52 9.49 7.78
N GLU A 240 -5.30 10.30 7.08
CA GLU A 240 -6.78 10.24 7.12
C GLU A 240 -7.34 8.87 6.68
N GLY A 241 -6.67 8.18 5.77
CA GLY A 241 -7.08 6.85 5.28
C GLY A 241 -6.86 5.70 6.28
N CYS A 242 -5.99 5.91 7.28
CA CYS A 242 -5.63 4.92 8.32
C CYS A 242 -5.77 5.49 9.72
N LEU A 243 -6.77 6.35 9.95
CA LEU A 243 -7.04 6.91 11.25
C LEU A 243 -7.29 5.81 12.28
N PRO A 244 -6.69 5.90 13.48
CA PRO A 244 -7.07 5.04 14.59
C PRO A 244 -8.56 5.15 14.89
N ILE A 245 -9.19 4.03 15.21
CA ILE A 245 -10.64 3.97 15.46
C ILE A 245 -11.07 4.89 16.61
N GLU A 246 -10.20 5.11 17.59
CA GLU A 246 -10.41 6.02 18.71
C GLU A 246 -10.51 7.48 18.24
N VAL A 247 -9.61 7.86 17.32
CA VAL A 247 -9.61 9.22 16.73
C VAL A 247 -10.86 9.47 15.91
N MET A 248 -11.34 8.44 15.20
CA MET A 248 -12.62 8.53 14.49
C MET A 248 -13.80 8.64 15.47
N ALA A 249 -13.80 7.86 16.56
CA ALA A 249 -14.85 7.90 17.57
C ALA A 249 -14.92 9.26 18.29
N GLU A 250 -13.79 9.90 18.56
CA GLU A 250 -13.68 11.23 19.17
C GLU A 250 -14.30 12.34 18.30
N ARG A 251 -14.43 12.13 16.98
CA ARG A 251 -15.11 13.08 16.05
C ARG A 251 -16.63 13.13 16.21
N GLY A 252 -17.20 12.14 16.91
CA GLY A 252 -18.62 12.08 17.23
C GLY A 252 -19.15 10.67 17.38
N PRO A 253 -20.22 10.46 18.19
CA PRO A 253 -20.70 9.13 18.55
C PRO A 253 -21.17 8.29 17.36
N GLU A 254 -21.67 8.91 16.30
CA GLU A 254 -22.16 8.22 15.09
C GLU A 254 -21.06 8.04 14.01
N THR A 255 -19.86 8.59 14.20
CA THR A 255 -18.82 8.58 13.15
C THR A 255 -18.48 7.16 12.69
N LEU A 256 -18.31 6.22 13.61
CA LEU A 256 -17.99 4.84 13.25
C LEU A 256 -19.12 4.13 12.51
N ARG A 257 -20.37 4.43 12.89
CA ARG A 257 -21.57 3.86 12.25
C ARG A 257 -21.76 4.33 10.80
N PHE A 258 -21.28 5.51 10.44
CA PHE A 258 -21.23 6.00 9.05
C PHE A 258 -19.91 5.71 8.36
N GLY A 259 -18.91 5.21 9.09
CA GLY A 259 -17.57 4.81 8.64
C GLY A 259 -17.36 3.29 8.60
N PRO A 260 -16.36 2.78 9.35
CA PRO A 260 -15.98 1.36 9.30
C PRO A 260 -17.07 0.42 9.82
N MET A 261 -17.95 0.87 10.71
CA MET A 261 -19.01 0.04 11.30
C MET A 261 -20.38 0.23 10.65
N LYS A 262 -20.46 0.81 9.44
CA LYS A 262 -21.75 1.05 8.78
C LYS A 262 -22.45 -0.26 8.46
N PRO A 263 -23.80 -0.39 8.70
CA PRO A 263 -24.52 -1.62 8.45
C PRO A 263 -25.10 -1.73 7.03
N VAL A 264 -24.99 -0.69 6.21
CA VAL A 264 -25.62 -0.57 4.89
C VAL A 264 -25.22 -1.73 3.97
N GLY A 265 -26.21 -2.38 3.32
CA GLY A 265 -26.00 -3.50 2.42
C GLY A 265 -25.76 -4.85 3.13
N LEU A 266 -26.03 -4.92 4.45
CA LEU A 266 -25.92 -6.13 5.26
C LEU A 266 -27.26 -6.42 5.95
N THR A 267 -27.63 -7.71 6.02
CA THR A 267 -28.85 -8.16 6.67
C THR A 267 -28.50 -9.31 7.63
N ASP A 268 -28.80 -9.14 8.91
CA ASP A 268 -28.63 -10.20 9.89
C ASP A 268 -29.65 -11.32 9.63
N PRO A 269 -29.23 -12.54 9.29
CA PRO A 269 -30.14 -13.64 8.93
C PRO A 269 -31.06 -14.09 10.08
N ARG A 270 -30.68 -13.80 11.33
CA ARG A 270 -31.46 -14.16 12.51
C ARG A 270 -32.67 -13.23 12.73
N THR A 271 -32.52 -11.97 12.35
CA THR A 271 -33.56 -10.96 12.55
C THR A 271 -34.29 -10.57 11.24
N GLY A 272 -33.68 -10.86 10.09
CA GLY A 272 -34.12 -10.39 8.77
C GLY A 272 -33.97 -8.88 8.58
N ARG A 273 -33.20 -8.20 9.45
CA ARG A 273 -33.04 -6.73 9.44
C ARG A 273 -31.56 -6.33 9.44
N SER A 274 -31.29 -5.12 9.00
CA SER A 274 -29.97 -4.51 9.14
C SER A 274 -29.72 -4.13 10.62
N PRO A 275 -28.59 -4.52 11.23
CA PRO A 275 -28.25 -4.14 12.60
C PRO A 275 -28.03 -2.61 12.74
N HIS A 276 -27.90 -2.12 13.98
CA HIS A 276 -27.57 -0.71 14.22
C HIS A 276 -26.17 -0.39 13.72
N ALA A 277 -25.18 -1.25 14.00
CA ALA A 277 -23.82 -1.18 13.48
C ALA A 277 -23.28 -2.60 13.21
N VAL A 278 -22.21 -2.73 12.42
CA VAL A 278 -21.58 -4.01 12.11
C VAL A 278 -20.07 -3.87 12.10
N VAL A 279 -19.36 -4.76 12.78
CA VAL A 279 -17.93 -4.95 12.60
C VAL A 279 -17.70 -6.02 11.55
N GLN A 280 -16.93 -5.72 10.53
CA GLN A 280 -16.59 -6.67 9.47
C GLN A 280 -15.16 -7.20 9.66
N LEU A 281 -15.01 -8.51 9.47
CA LEU A 281 -13.70 -9.13 9.38
C LEU A 281 -13.51 -9.70 7.97
N ARG A 282 -12.29 -9.51 7.43
CA ARG A 282 -11.88 -10.01 6.12
C ARG A 282 -10.87 -11.14 6.29
N GLN A 283 -10.98 -12.17 5.46
CA GLN A 283 -10.01 -13.25 5.40
C GLN A 283 -8.59 -12.73 5.17
N ASP A 284 -7.61 -13.19 5.97
CA ASP A 284 -6.23 -12.71 5.96
C ASP A 284 -5.23 -13.75 5.41
N ASN A 285 -5.63 -15.02 5.27
CA ASN A 285 -4.81 -16.10 4.71
C ASN A 285 -5.64 -17.07 3.86
N ALA A 286 -4.98 -17.84 2.99
CA ALA A 286 -5.65 -18.78 2.07
C ALA A 286 -6.44 -19.88 2.80
N SER A 287 -5.97 -20.34 3.95
CA SER A 287 -6.66 -21.37 4.75
C SER A 287 -7.93 -20.86 5.45
N GLY A 288 -8.21 -19.56 5.44
CA GLY A 288 -9.36 -18.94 6.11
C GLY A 288 -9.33 -19.04 7.63
N THR A 289 -8.16 -19.31 8.23
CA THR A 289 -8.01 -19.44 9.69
C THR A 289 -7.77 -18.11 10.40
N LEU A 290 -7.39 -17.06 9.66
CA LEU A 290 -7.09 -15.73 10.18
C LEU A 290 -7.98 -14.67 9.53
N TRP A 291 -8.51 -13.74 10.35
CA TRP A 291 -9.46 -12.73 9.93
C TRP A 291 -9.08 -11.34 10.45
N ASN A 292 -8.86 -10.40 9.54
CA ASN A 292 -8.49 -9.02 9.83
C ASN A 292 -9.72 -8.17 10.14
N MET A 293 -9.70 -7.41 11.23
CA MET A 293 -10.77 -6.48 11.61
C MET A 293 -10.72 -5.24 10.72
N VAL A 294 -11.68 -5.11 9.79
CA VAL A 294 -11.67 -4.07 8.75
C VAL A 294 -11.95 -2.68 9.34
N GLY A 295 -11.00 -1.75 9.16
CA GLY A 295 -11.15 -0.37 9.65
C GLY A 295 -10.92 -0.20 11.15
N PHE A 296 -10.35 -1.20 11.82
CA PHE A 296 -10.06 -1.20 13.26
C PHE A 296 -8.58 -0.94 13.58
N GLN A 297 -7.93 -0.12 12.80
CA GLN A 297 -6.62 0.40 13.14
C GLN A 297 -6.70 1.11 14.51
N THR A 298 -5.73 0.89 15.39
CA THR A 298 -5.84 1.35 16.77
C THR A 298 -4.50 1.72 17.40
N LYS A 299 -4.53 2.69 18.31
CA LYS A 299 -3.45 3.07 19.23
C LYS A 299 -3.72 2.66 20.67
N LEU A 300 -4.81 1.91 20.94
CA LEU A 300 -5.07 1.35 22.24
C LEU A 300 -3.93 0.44 22.69
N LYS A 301 -3.61 0.43 24.00
CA LYS A 301 -2.68 -0.53 24.59
C LYS A 301 -3.22 -1.96 24.41
N TYR A 302 -2.35 -2.95 24.33
CA TYR A 302 -2.71 -4.34 24.02
C TYR A 302 -3.77 -4.94 24.96
N GLY A 303 -3.68 -4.63 26.28
CA GLY A 303 -4.69 -5.07 27.25
C GLY A 303 -6.07 -4.49 26.98
N GLU A 304 -6.13 -3.21 26.62
CA GLU A 304 -7.36 -2.51 26.27
C GLU A 304 -7.98 -3.02 24.97
N GLN A 305 -7.15 -3.30 23.96
CA GLN A 305 -7.64 -3.91 22.72
C GLN A 305 -8.36 -5.22 23.00
N SER A 306 -7.73 -6.12 23.76
CA SER A 306 -8.32 -7.41 24.11
C SER A 306 -9.62 -7.26 24.90
N ARG A 307 -9.67 -6.34 25.85
CA ARG A 307 -10.85 -6.07 26.68
C ARG A 307 -12.00 -5.47 25.86
N ILE A 308 -11.70 -4.43 25.08
CA ILE A 308 -12.72 -3.66 24.36
C ILE A 308 -13.25 -4.41 23.14
N PHE A 309 -12.38 -5.04 22.35
CA PHE A 309 -12.83 -5.75 21.15
C PHE A 309 -13.62 -7.02 21.48
N ARG A 310 -13.44 -7.61 22.67
CA ARG A 310 -14.30 -8.69 23.16
C ARG A 310 -15.72 -8.23 23.60
N MET A 311 -15.99 -6.93 23.66
CA MET A 311 -17.36 -6.43 23.81
C MET A 311 -18.20 -6.58 22.53
N ILE A 312 -17.58 -6.81 21.39
CA ILE A 312 -18.28 -7.00 20.11
C ILE A 312 -18.96 -8.36 20.09
N PRO A 313 -20.29 -8.41 19.87
CA PRO A 313 -21.02 -9.67 19.76
C PRO A 313 -20.46 -10.57 18.67
N GLY A 314 -20.16 -11.82 19.02
CA GLY A 314 -19.45 -12.77 18.16
C GLY A 314 -17.94 -12.80 18.40
N LEU A 315 -17.36 -11.84 19.13
CA LEU A 315 -15.93 -11.78 19.48
C LEU A 315 -15.64 -11.88 20.98
N GLN A 316 -16.60 -12.29 21.80
CA GLN A 316 -16.46 -12.36 23.26
C GLN A 316 -15.27 -13.25 23.69
N ASN A 317 -15.02 -14.31 22.93
CA ASN A 317 -13.93 -15.26 23.16
C ASN A 317 -12.78 -15.08 22.16
N ALA A 318 -12.72 -13.96 21.46
CA ALA A 318 -11.74 -13.75 20.39
C ALA A 318 -10.30 -13.95 20.86
N GLU A 319 -9.56 -14.77 20.12
CA GLU A 319 -8.13 -14.95 20.23
C GLU A 319 -7.45 -14.16 19.12
N PHE A 320 -6.55 -13.23 19.50
CA PHE A 320 -5.88 -12.35 18.56
C PHE A 320 -4.55 -12.97 18.13
N ALA A 321 -4.44 -13.34 16.84
CA ALA A 321 -3.17 -13.74 16.24
C ALA A 321 -2.18 -12.57 16.18
N ARG A 322 -2.71 -11.34 16.04
CA ARG A 322 -1.95 -10.09 16.12
C ARG A 322 -2.85 -8.99 16.67
N LEU A 323 -2.33 -8.20 17.58
CA LEU A 323 -2.98 -6.96 18.02
C LEU A 323 -2.59 -5.79 17.11
N GLY A 324 -3.39 -4.74 17.14
CA GLY A 324 -3.12 -3.51 16.44
C GLY A 324 -1.95 -2.73 17.05
N GLY A 325 -1.43 -1.79 16.29
CA GLY A 325 -0.33 -0.92 16.74
C GLY A 325 -0.27 0.34 15.90
N ILE A 326 0.58 1.26 16.32
CA ILE A 326 0.81 2.51 15.62
C ILE A 326 2.27 2.62 15.21
N HIS A 327 2.51 3.11 14.00
CA HIS A 327 3.85 3.34 13.46
C HIS A 327 3.98 4.78 12.98
N ARG A 328 5.18 5.33 13.16
CA ARG A 328 5.54 6.62 12.59
C ARG A 328 6.18 6.38 11.22
N ASN A 329 5.50 6.80 10.19
CA ASN A 329 5.97 6.74 8.83
C ASN A 329 6.68 8.03 8.45
N THR A 330 7.76 7.94 7.68
CA THR A 330 8.50 9.09 7.17
C THR A 330 8.40 9.16 5.65
N PHE A 331 8.39 10.37 5.11
CA PHE A 331 8.41 10.64 3.68
C PHE A 331 9.19 11.94 3.40
N ILE A 332 9.59 12.13 2.15
CA ILE A 332 10.28 13.35 1.70
C ILE A 332 9.29 14.32 1.05
N ASN A 333 9.59 15.62 1.05
CA ASN A 333 8.81 16.60 0.29
C ASN A 333 9.13 16.50 -1.21
N SER A 334 8.64 15.43 -1.83
CA SER A 334 8.98 15.05 -3.20
C SER A 334 8.78 16.14 -4.24
N PRO A 335 7.69 16.94 -4.24
CA PRO A 335 7.52 18.03 -5.20
C PRO A 335 8.64 19.06 -5.13
N ARG A 336 9.27 19.24 -3.96
CA ARG A 336 10.38 20.18 -3.76
C ARG A 336 11.71 19.57 -4.18
N VAL A 337 11.98 18.33 -3.78
CA VAL A 337 13.31 17.73 -3.84
C VAL A 337 13.57 16.81 -5.03
N LEU A 338 12.49 16.27 -5.70
CA LEU A 338 12.62 15.40 -6.85
C LEU A 338 12.40 16.13 -8.17
N ASP A 339 13.05 15.64 -9.22
CA ASP A 339 12.76 16.03 -10.61
C ASP A 339 11.61 15.21 -11.22
N GLY A 340 11.23 15.50 -12.47
CA GLY A 340 10.10 14.86 -13.17
C GLY A 340 10.22 13.35 -13.39
N VAL A 341 11.40 12.77 -13.16
CA VAL A 341 11.67 11.33 -13.25
C VAL A 341 12.09 10.73 -11.91
N MET A 342 11.70 11.39 -10.81
CA MET A 342 11.92 10.99 -9.42
C MET A 342 13.39 10.97 -8.97
N ARG A 343 14.33 11.62 -9.67
CA ARG A 343 15.71 11.74 -9.22
C ARG A 343 15.82 12.86 -8.18
N LEU A 344 16.69 12.65 -7.17
CA LEU A 344 17.00 13.67 -6.20
C LEU A 344 17.77 14.81 -6.88
N LYS A 345 17.24 16.04 -6.87
CA LYS A 345 17.86 17.20 -7.52
C LYS A 345 19.28 17.46 -7.03
N ALA A 346 19.53 17.24 -5.73
CA ALA A 346 20.84 17.40 -5.10
C ALA A 346 21.84 16.28 -5.44
N ALA A 347 21.35 15.08 -5.85
CA ALA A 347 22.19 13.93 -6.17
C ALA A 347 21.49 13.10 -7.29
N PRO A 348 21.61 13.49 -8.58
CA PRO A 348 20.82 12.92 -9.67
C PRO A 348 21.07 11.43 -9.98
N HIS A 349 22.12 10.82 -9.43
CA HIS A 349 22.33 9.36 -9.51
C HIS A 349 21.38 8.58 -8.59
N LEU A 350 20.73 9.25 -7.62
CA LEU A 350 19.75 8.69 -6.70
C LEU A 350 18.33 8.97 -7.20
N ARG A 351 17.50 7.94 -7.25
CA ARG A 351 16.06 8.01 -7.55
C ARG A 351 15.29 7.47 -6.36
N PHE A 352 14.16 8.09 -6.05
CA PHE A 352 13.30 7.65 -4.95
C PHE A 352 12.04 6.98 -5.50
N ALA A 353 11.53 5.94 -4.80
CA ALA A 353 10.31 5.24 -5.19
C ALA A 353 9.52 4.73 -3.98
N GLY A 354 8.22 4.58 -4.16
CA GLY A 354 7.32 4.04 -3.14
C GLY A 354 6.87 5.07 -2.12
N GLN A 355 6.39 4.60 -0.97
CA GLN A 355 5.73 5.44 0.03
C GLN A 355 6.62 6.56 0.58
N VAL A 356 7.92 6.37 0.60
CA VAL A 356 8.88 7.43 0.97
C VAL A 356 8.74 8.70 0.10
N THR A 357 8.18 8.60 -1.10
CA THR A 357 7.92 9.75 -1.99
C THR A 357 6.60 10.47 -1.71
N GLY A 358 5.82 10.06 -0.71
CA GLY A 358 4.53 10.68 -0.39
C GLY A 358 3.37 10.15 -1.21
N VAL A 359 3.50 9.00 -1.87
CA VAL A 359 2.34 8.21 -2.26
C VAL A 359 1.90 7.34 -1.10
N GLU A 360 0.60 7.11 -0.94
CA GLU A 360 0.09 6.26 0.12
C GLU A 360 -0.64 5.06 -0.46
N GLY A 361 -0.32 3.87 0.08
CA GLY A 361 -0.90 2.59 -0.31
C GLY A 361 0.10 1.66 -0.98
N TYR A 362 -0.21 0.35 -0.88
CA TYR A 362 0.65 -0.71 -1.41
C TYR A 362 0.83 -0.63 -2.94
N VAL A 363 -0.29 -0.41 -3.64
CA VAL A 363 -0.30 -0.38 -5.10
C VAL A 363 0.36 0.89 -5.63
N GLU A 364 0.10 2.03 -4.99
CA GLU A 364 0.74 3.29 -5.32
C GLU A 364 2.26 3.20 -5.13
N SER A 365 2.68 2.58 -4.03
CA SER A 365 4.10 2.35 -3.76
C SER A 365 4.74 1.45 -4.82
N ALA A 366 4.10 0.35 -5.18
CA ALA A 366 4.56 -0.55 -6.22
C ALA A 366 4.59 0.13 -7.60
N ALA A 367 3.57 0.94 -7.94
CA ALA A 367 3.52 1.70 -9.19
C ALA A 367 4.69 2.70 -9.32
N MET A 368 5.04 3.39 -8.24
CA MET A 368 6.24 4.25 -8.25
C MET A 368 7.53 3.44 -8.39
N GLY A 369 7.58 2.23 -7.82
CA GLY A 369 8.66 1.27 -8.06
C GLY A 369 8.78 0.87 -9.52
N LEU A 370 7.63 0.55 -10.17
CA LEU A 370 7.55 0.21 -11.58
C LEU A 370 8.10 1.34 -12.46
N LEU A 371 7.67 2.57 -12.22
CA LEU A 371 8.16 3.73 -12.96
C LEU A 371 9.65 3.96 -12.74
N ALA A 372 10.13 3.91 -11.49
CA ALA A 372 11.53 4.07 -11.14
C ALA A 372 12.41 3.02 -11.83
N GLY A 373 11.97 1.77 -11.86
CA GLY A 373 12.66 0.67 -12.54
C GLY A 373 12.75 0.90 -14.05
N ARG A 374 11.65 1.25 -14.71
CA ARG A 374 11.63 1.56 -16.16
C ARG A 374 12.48 2.76 -16.51
N PHE A 375 12.43 3.84 -15.71
CA PHE A 375 13.24 5.03 -15.96
C PHE A 375 14.74 4.75 -15.78
N ALA A 376 15.10 4.00 -14.74
CA ALA A 376 16.49 3.60 -14.53
C ALA A 376 16.98 2.63 -15.61
N ALA A 377 16.12 1.74 -16.11
CA ALA A 377 16.43 0.85 -17.23
C ALA A 377 16.70 1.65 -18.51
N ALA A 378 15.84 2.61 -18.86
CA ALA A 378 16.04 3.46 -20.04
C ALA A 378 17.39 4.19 -19.97
N GLU A 379 17.71 4.79 -18.81
CA GLU A 379 19.03 5.45 -18.62
C GLU A 379 20.21 4.48 -18.69
N ALA A 380 20.09 3.27 -18.12
CA ALA A 380 21.15 2.27 -18.17
C ALA A 380 21.44 1.79 -19.59
N LEU A 381 20.41 1.75 -20.42
CA LEU A 381 20.45 1.34 -21.83
C LEU A 381 20.72 2.49 -22.79
N GLY A 382 20.85 3.75 -22.31
CA GLY A 382 21.02 4.92 -23.15
C GLY A 382 19.79 5.25 -24.02
N GLN A 383 18.61 4.83 -23.58
CA GLN A 383 17.32 5.06 -24.24
C GLN A 383 16.61 6.28 -23.65
N GLU A 384 15.68 6.85 -24.40
CA GLU A 384 14.86 7.97 -23.92
C GLU A 384 13.90 7.51 -22.81
N ILE A 385 13.75 8.33 -21.77
CA ILE A 385 12.73 8.10 -20.74
C ILE A 385 11.39 8.60 -21.25
N VAL A 386 10.43 7.68 -21.40
CA VAL A 386 9.05 8.01 -21.76
C VAL A 386 8.19 8.02 -20.51
N LEU A 387 7.56 9.16 -20.21
CA LEU A 387 6.65 9.29 -19.07
C LEU A 387 5.27 8.72 -19.38
N PRO A 388 4.57 8.09 -18.39
CA PRO A 388 3.18 7.71 -18.60
C PRO A 388 2.30 8.97 -18.76
N PRO A 389 1.26 8.93 -19.61
CA PRO A 389 0.37 10.07 -19.80
C PRO A 389 -0.29 10.53 -18.50
N ALA A 390 -0.43 11.83 -18.27
CA ALA A 390 -1.09 12.39 -17.08
C ALA A 390 -2.59 12.04 -16.97
N THR A 391 -3.16 11.47 -18.02
CA THR A 391 -4.52 10.93 -18.07
C THR A 391 -4.65 9.55 -17.41
N THR A 392 -3.53 8.89 -17.11
CA THR A 392 -3.42 7.56 -16.48
C THR A 392 -3.25 7.67 -14.97
N ALA A 393 -3.53 6.60 -14.23
CA ALA A 393 -3.34 6.56 -12.78
C ALA A 393 -1.86 6.70 -12.39
N MET A 394 -0.96 5.97 -13.09
CA MET A 394 0.49 6.08 -12.88
C MET A 394 1.02 7.47 -13.21
N GLY A 395 0.59 8.07 -14.33
CA GLY A 395 1.00 9.41 -14.73
C GLY A 395 0.50 10.49 -13.77
N ALA A 396 -0.72 10.35 -13.27
CA ALA A 396 -1.32 11.26 -12.29
C ALA A 396 -0.58 11.22 -10.94
N LEU A 397 -0.21 10.02 -10.46
CA LEU A 397 0.61 9.87 -9.24
C LEU A 397 2.01 10.46 -9.42
N LEU A 398 2.66 10.17 -10.55
CA LEU A 398 3.98 10.74 -10.87
C LEU A 398 3.94 12.27 -10.87
N ALA A 399 2.95 12.87 -11.57
CA ALA A 399 2.78 14.31 -11.59
C ALA A 399 2.58 14.89 -10.19
N HIS A 400 1.77 14.23 -9.35
CA HIS A 400 1.53 14.65 -7.97
C HIS A 400 2.82 14.76 -7.15
N ILE A 401 3.68 13.74 -7.19
CA ILE A 401 4.92 13.71 -6.39
C ILE A 401 6.10 14.46 -7.03
N THR A 402 6.01 14.89 -8.29
CA THR A 402 7.11 15.55 -9.00
C THR A 402 6.87 17.02 -9.35
N GLY A 403 5.79 17.63 -8.86
CA GLY A 403 5.60 19.07 -9.01
C GLY A 403 4.18 19.57 -9.19
N ALA A 404 3.17 18.70 -9.39
CA ALA A 404 1.77 19.15 -9.48
C ALA A 404 1.18 19.50 -8.10
N ALA A 405 1.66 18.88 -7.01
CA ALA A 405 1.27 19.20 -5.66
C ALA A 405 1.99 20.46 -5.14
N ASN A 406 1.29 21.22 -4.29
CA ASN A 406 1.90 22.35 -3.59
C ASN A 406 2.87 21.84 -2.50
N PRO A 407 4.19 22.15 -2.56
CA PRO A 407 5.16 21.69 -1.58
C PRO A 407 4.87 22.13 -0.13
N GLU A 408 4.21 23.28 0.07
CA GLU A 408 3.91 23.80 1.41
C GLU A 408 2.82 23.03 2.14
N THR A 409 1.94 22.35 1.38
CA THR A 409 0.81 21.58 1.91
C THR A 409 0.86 20.13 1.52
N PHE A 410 2.03 19.66 1.04
CA PHE A 410 2.21 18.30 0.55
C PHE A 410 1.96 17.26 1.64
N GLN A 411 1.06 16.34 1.36
CA GLN A 411 0.71 15.23 2.24
C GLN A 411 0.63 13.94 1.42
N PRO A 412 0.88 12.79 2.03
CA PRO A 412 0.72 11.50 1.37
C PRO A 412 -0.68 11.34 0.81
N MET A 413 -0.78 10.74 -0.38
CA MET A 413 -2.05 10.61 -1.08
C MET A 413 -2.20 9.27 -1.79
N ASN A 414 -3.40 8.68 -1.66
CA ASN A 414 -3.81 7.56 -2.49
C ASN A 414 -4.22 8.03 -3.88
N VAL A 415 -4.10 7.13 -4.87
CA VAL A 415 -4.64 7.38 -6.20
C VAL A 415 -6.15 7.66 -6.14
N ASN A 416 -6.56 8.74 -6.79
CA ASN A 416 -7.97 9.12 -6.91
C ASN A 416 -8.17 9.91 -8.21
N PHE A 417 -9.41 9.92 -8.72
CA PHE A 417 -9.70 10.61 -9.99
C PHE A 417 -9.50 12.13 -9.97
N GLY A 418 -9.33 12.73 -8.79
CA GLY A 418 -8.99 14.16 -8.67
C GLY A 418 -7.56 14.49 -9.11
N LEU A 419 -6.67 13.50 -9.16
CA LEU A 419 -5.29 13.64 -9.63
C LEU A 419 -5.15 13.55 -11.15
N PHE A 420 -6.13 12.91 -11.82
CA PHE A 420 -6.05 12.69 -13.27
C PHE A 420 -6.24 13.99 -14.04
N ALA A 421 -5.61 14.11 -15.19
CA ALA A 421 -5.86 15.22 -16.10
C ALA A 421 -7.37 15.34 -16.38
N PRO A 422 -7.92 16.57 -16.36
CA PRO A 422 -9.35 16.80 -16.51
C PRO A 422 -9.91 16.25 -17.82
N LEU A 423 -11.21 15.96 -17.83
CA LEU A 423 -11.93 15.58 -19.03
C LEU A 423 -12.30 16.83 -19.82
N GLU A 424 -12.22 16.73 -21.15
CA GLU A 424 -12.69 17.77 -22.05
C GLU A 424 -14.22 17.67 -22.24
N GLY A 425 -14.87 18.81 -22.41
CA GLY A 425 -16.30 18.89 -22.69
C GLY A 425 -17.23 18.69 -21.49
N LYS A 426 -18.54 18.62 -21.78
CA LYS A 426 -19.60 18.42 -20.76
C LYS A 426 -19.92 16.93 -20.62
N ILE A 427 -19.49 16.33 -19.50
CA ILE A 427 -19.77 14.93 -19.16
C ILE A 427 -20.67 14.90 -17.92
N ARG A 428 -21.69 14.03 -17.93
CA ARG A 428 -22.60 13.85 -16.79
C ARG A 428 -21.84 13.38 -15.57
N LYS A 429 -22.20 13.89 -14.38
CA LYS A 429 -21.48 13.63 -13.11
C LYS A 429 -21.35 12.13 -12.81
N ASN A 430 -22.40 11.36 -13.06
CA ASN A 430 -22.43 9.90 -12.83
C ASN A 430 -21.58 9.09 -13.82
N GLU A 431 -21.22 9.64 -14.97
CA GLU A 431 -20.43 8.98 -16.03
C GLU A 431 -18.93 9.34 -15.96
N ARG A 432 -18.58 10.44 -15.25
CA ARG A 432 -17.21 10.98 -15.24
C ARG A 432 -16.16 9.96 -14.87
N LYS A 433 -16.39 9.16 -13.81
CA LYS A 433 -15.42 8.16 -13.35
C LYS A 433 -15.17 7.08 -14.41
N GLN A 434 -16.24 6.59 -15.03
CA GLN A 434 -16.15 5.57 -16.08
C GLN A 434 -15.43 6.10 -17.33
N VAL A 435 -15.70 7.35 -17.73
CA VAL A 435 -15.01 7.98 -18.87
C VAL A 435 -13.53 8.18 -18.58
N MET A 436 -13.17 8.63 -17.35
CA MET A 436 -11.77 8.78 -16.94
C MET A 436 -11.06 7.43 -16.91
N ALA A 437 -11.69 6.40 -16.35
CA ALA A 437 -11.13 5.06 -16.27
C ALA A 437 -10.86 4.48 -17.67
N ARG A 438 -11.83 4.57 -18.58
CA ARG A 438 -11.67 4.09 -19.96
C ARG A 438 -10.53 4.83 -20.68
N ARG A 439 -10.50 6.18 -20.62
CA ARG A 439 -9.42 6.98 -21.20
C ARG A 439 -8.05 6.55 -20.66
N ALA A 440 -7.93 6.37 -19.34
CA ALA A 440 -6.68 5.97 -18.73
C ALA A 440 -6.18 4.61 -19.24
N LEU A 441 -7.08 3.62 -19.37
CA LEU A 441 -6.73 2.29 -19.87
C LEU A 441 -6.38 2.29 -21.38
N GLU A 442 -6.99 3.16 -22.17
CA GLU A 442 -6.63 3.38 -23.57
C GLU A 442 -5.25 4.04 -23.69
N ASP A 443 -5.01 5.11 -22.92
CA ASP A 443 -3.78 5.89 -22.99
C ASP A 443 -2.55 5.15 -22.46
N ILE A 444 -2.71 4.28 -21.43
CA ILE A 444 -1.59 3.53 -20.88
C ILE A 444 -1.07 2.43 -21.81
N ALA A 445 -1.88 1.94 -22.74
CA ALA A 445 -1.55 0.77 -23.54
C ALA A 445 -0.23 0.95 -24.33
N ALA A 446 -0.10 2.06 -25.06
CA ALA A 446 1.10 2.35 -25.86
C ALA A 446 2.35 2.53 -24.96
N TRP A 447 2.20 3.17 -23.79
CA TRP A 447 3.29 3.35 -22.86
C TRP A 447 3.73 2.02 -22.22
N ALA A 448 2.79 1.19 -21.84
CA ALA A 448 3.08 -0.11 -21.22
C ALA A 448 3.85 -1.04 -22.17
N ASP A 449 3.47 -1.03 -23.46
CA ASP A 449 4.09 -1.86 -24.49
C ASP A 449 5.51 -1.35 -24.89
N ALA A 450 5.84 -0.07 -24.63
CA ALA A 450 7.12 0.57 -24.95
C ALA A 450 8.17 0.39 -23.84
N ARG A 451 8.27 -0.79 -23.21
CA ARG A 451 9.27 -1.07 -22.18
C ARG A 451 10.69 -0.98 -22.75
N PRO A 452 11.66 -0.31 -22.05
CA PRO A 452 13.08 -0.34 -22.41
C PRO A 452 13.60 -1.79 -22.42
N VAL A 453 14.35 -2.18 -23.43
CA VAL A 453 14.91 -3.55 -23.53
C VAL A 453 16.36 -3.45 -24.03
N ALA A 454 17.24 -4.27 -23.43
CA ALA A 454 18.60 -4.44 -23.93
C ALA A 454 18.58 -5.03 -25.36
N ALA A 455 19.44 -4.51 -26.23
CA ALA A 455 19.54 -4.91 -27.63
C ALA A 455 20.19 -6.31 -27.79
#